data_1e4717bc85560dfbf7c8bfe7c99ce53d
#
_entry.id   1e4717bc85560dfbf7c8bfe7c99ce53d
#
_cell.length_a   1.000
_cell.length_b   1.000
_cell.length_c   1.000
_cell.angle_alpha   90.00
_cell.angle_beta   90.00
_cell.angle_gamma   90.00
#
_symmetry.space_group_name_H-M   'P 1'
#
loop_
_entity.id
_entity.type
_entity.pdbx_description
1 polymer ?
#
loop_
_entity_poly.entity_id
_entity_poly.type
_entity_poly.pdbx_seq_one_letter_code
_entity_poly.pdbx_strand_id
1 'polypeptide(L)'
;MRKRDFLKSSAALASMVMIPSPVWSMKKSKIRIAQIGVGGMGIQDLDFMSSHNSADVVALCDVDSIALNNAKKIHPKAKLYKDYRIMLDEMKNEIDAVLVSTPDHTHAPASMMAMNLDKHVYCQKPLTHNVYEARSMMNISQEKNLITQMGIQVHSFYDYKLATILIQGGIIGKVNTVRAWTNRNNGYDGPEPSGEDPVPESLDWNLWLGTSPKRPYKNDYYHPGNWRRIIDYGLSLIHI
;
A
#
# COMPACT_ATOMS: atom_id res chain seq x y z
N MET A 1 -57.43 20.29 -10.15
CA MET A 1 -56.34 21.20 -9.78
C MET A 1 -56.30 22.33 -10.81
N ARG A 2 -56.47 23.56 -10.41
CA ARG A 2 -56.52 24.71 -11.37
C ARG A 2 -55.08 25.02 -11.84
N LYS A 3 -54.88 25.38 -13.11
CA LYS A 3 -53.57 25.75 -13.67
C LYS A 3 -52.78 26.74 -12.83
N ARG A 4 -53.51 27.62 -12.13
CA ARG A 4 -52.95 28.63 -11.23
C ARG A 4 -52.35 28.07 -9.95
N ASP A 5 -52.83 26.96 -9.44
CA ASP A 5 -52.31 26.29 -8.23
C ASP A 5 -51.05 25.45 -8.56
N PHE A 6 -51.02 24.88 -9.77
CA PHE A 6 -49.83 24.20 -10.29
C PHE A 6 -48.64 25.17 -10.48
N LEU A 7 -48.90 26.37 -11.02
CA LEU A 7 -47.84 27.38 -11.19
C LEU A 7 -47.31 27.93 -9.88
N LYS A 8 -48.17 28.07 -8.85
CA LYS A 8 -47.75 28.50 -7.50
C LYS A 8 -46.90 27.42 -6.82
N SER A 9 -47.24 26.17 -6.96
CA SER A 9 -46.48 25.05 -6.42
C SER A 9 -45.12 24.89 -7.12
N SER A 10 -45.06 25.10 -8.44
CA SER A 10 -43.81 25.05 -9.24
C SER A 10 -42.88 26.23 -8.90
N ALA A 11 -43.39 27.41 -8.60
CA ALA A 11 -42.59 28.57 -8.18
C ALA A 11 -41.98 28.36 -6.78
N ALA A 12 -42.73 27.71 -5.87
CA ALA A 12 -42.24 27.38 -4.52
C ALA A 12 -41.15 26.28 -4.54
N LEU A 13 -41.21 25.34 -5.49
CA LEU A 13 -40.11 24.35 -5.68
C LEU A 13 -38.89 25.00 -6.32
N ALA A 14 -39.03 25.92 -7.25
CA ALA A 14 -37.90 26.59 -7.89
C ALA A 14 -37.12 27.53 -6.92
N SER A 15 -37.77 28.05 -5.90
CA SER A 15 -37.09 28.89 -4.87
C SER A 15 -36.29 28.03 -3.84
N MET A 16 -36.55 26.74 -3.70
CA MET A 16 -35.75 25.83 -2.85
C MET A 16 -34.44 25.37 -3.51
N VAL A 17 -34.28 25.52 -4.81
CA VAL A 17 -33.07 25.09 -5.55
C VAL A 17 -32.00 26.16 -5.58
N MET A 18 -32.29 27.39 -5.16
CA MET A 18 -31.35 28.53 -5.18
C MET A 18 -30.82 28.95 -3.80
N ILE A 19 -30.79 28.06 -2.82
CA ILE A 19 -29.96 28.30 -1.65
C ILE A 19 -28.55 27.89 -2.01
N PRO A 20 -27.59 28.80 -2.18
CA PRO A 20 -26.20 28.40 -2.37
C PRO A 20 -25.78 27.75 -1.06
N SER A 21 -25.67 26.42 -1.09
CA SER A 21 -25.13 25.69 0.04
C SER A 21 -23.73 26.21 0.30
N PRO A 22 -23.38 26.69 1.49
CA PRO A 22 -22.02 27.14 1.82
C PRO A 22 -21.02 25.99 1.85
N VAL A 23 -21.44 24.78 1.45
CA VAL A 23 -20.64 23.55 1.41
C VAL A 23 -19.58 23.56 0.31
N TRP A 24 -19.61 24.47 -0.65
CA TRP A 24 -18.79 24.42 -1.86
C TRP A 24 -17.41 25.06 -1.75
N SER A 25 -17.04 25.59 -0.60
CA SER A 25 -15.74 26.25 -0.43
C SER A 25 -14.88 25.71 0.71
N MET A 26 -15.15 24.52 1.21
CA MET A 26 -14.15 23.85 2.04
C MET A 26 -13.02 23.39 1.11
N LYS A 27 -11.90 24.09 1.15
CA LYS A 27 -10.65 23.67 0.53
C LYS A 27 -10.39 22.24 1.04
N LYS A 28 -10.60 21.25 0.15
CA LYS A 28 -10.46 19.84 0.52
C LYS A 28 -9.04 19.67 1.04
N SER A 29 -8.86 19.44 2.32
CA SER A 29 -7.53 19.20 2.90
C SER A 29 -6.92 17.98 2.19
N LYS A 30 -5.65 18.07 1.83
CA LYS A 30 -4.95 16.94 1.25
C LYS A 30 -4.84 15.82 2.28
N ILE A 31 -4.87 14.59 1.82
CA ILE A 31 -4.60 13.41 2.63
C ILE A 31 -3.10 13.36 2.90
N ARG A 32 -2.71 13.40 4.15
CA ARG A 32 -1.31 13.34 4.58
C ARG A 32 -0.84 11.90 4.60
N ILE A 33 0.11 11.59 3.74
CA ILE A 33 0.60 10.23 3.49
C ILE A 33 1.98 10.05 4.08
N ALA A 34 2.17 8.97 4.83
CA ALA A 34 3.48 8.43 5.16
C ALA A 34 3.74 7.15 4.35
N GLN A 35 4.98 6.92 3.92
CA GLN A 35 5.34 5.68 3.27
C GLN A 35 6.46 4.95 3.98
N ILE A 36 6.29 3.63 4.13
CA ILE A 36 7.23 2.68 4.72
C ILE A 36 7.73 1.76 3.60
N GLY A 37 9.02 1.78 3.32
CA GLY A 37 9.65 1.16 2.16
C GLY A 37 9.55 2.06 0.93
N VAL A 38 10.65 2.72 0.58
CA VAL A 38 10.72 3.68 -0.54
C VAL A 38 11.73 3.24 -1.61
N GLY A 39 12.27 2.02 -1.49
CA GLY A 39 13.10 1.39 -2.51
C GLY A 39 12.30 0.50 -3.46
N GLY A 40 12.89 0.10 -4.59
CA GLY A 40 12.31 -0.86 -5.52
C GLY A 40 10.88 -0.53 -5.96
N MET A 41 9.90 -1.39 -5.62
CA MET A 41 8.48 -1.12 -5.91
C MET A 41 7.96 0.08 -5.12
N GLY A 42 8.48 0.34 -3.92
CA GLY A 42 8.01 1.43 -3.09
C GLY A 42 8.19 2.81 -3.71
N ILE A 43 9.24 3.04 -4.50
CA ILE A 43 9.40 4.33 -5.20
C ILE A 43 8.33 4.52 -6.29
N GLN A 44 7.90 3.44 -6.93
CA GLN A 44 6.81 3.50 -7.93
C GLN A 44 5.46 3.77 -7.25
N ASP A 45 5.17 3.11 -6.13
CA ASP A 45 3.96 3.36 -5.36
C ASP A 45 3.91 4.82 -4.87
N LEU A 46 5.06 5.33 -4.39
CA LEU A 46 5.20 6.73 -3.96
C LEU A 46 4.90 7.71 -5.08
N ASP A 47 5.45 7.47 -6.28
CA ASP A 47 5.24 8.31 -7.45
C ASP A 47 3.76 8.32 -7.87
N PHE A 48 3.13 7.15 -7.98
CA PHE A 48 1.71 7.05 -8.32
C PHE A 48 0.80 7.73 -7.31
N MET A 49 1.03 7.53 -6.02
CA MET A 49 0.18 8.12 -4.98
C MET A 49 0.37 9.62 -4.86
N SER A 50 1.62 10.10 -4.95
CA SER A 50 1.94 11.52 -4.85
C SER A 50 1.55 12.33 -6.08
N SER A 51 1.37 11.69 -7.24
CA SER A 51 0.87 12.34 -8.46
C SER A 51 -0.58 12.82 -8.33
N HIS A 52 -1.34 12.29 -7.36
CA HIS A 52 -2.71 12.70 -7.15
C HIS A 52 -2.79 14.02 -6.37
N ASN A 53 -3.56 14.98 -6.88
CA ASN A 53 -3.67 16.33 -6.31
C ASN A 53 -4.15 16.39 -4.86
N SER A 54 -4.84 15.36 -4.38
CA SER A 54 -5.34 15.25 -3.00
C SER A 54 -4.35 14.58 -2.05
N ALA A 55 -3.16 14.20 -2.50
CA ALA A 55 -2.13 13.58 -1.69
C ALA A 55 -1.05 14.61 -1.28
N ASP A 56 -0.53 14.45 -0.06
CA ASP A 56 0.62 15.20 0.45
C ASP A 56 1.53 14.25 1.22
N VAL A 57 2.76 14.07 0.73
CA VAL A 57 3.72 13.15 1.34
C VAL A 57 4.42 13.87 2.50
N VAL A 58 4.11 13.46 3.72
CA VAL A 58 4.59 14.11 4.95
C VAL A 58 5.75 13.37 5.60
N ALA A 59 5.87 12.05 5.39
CA ALA A 59 6.95 11.25 5.96
C ALA A 59 7.36 10.09 5.04
N LEU A 60 8.64 9.74 5.08
CA LEU A 60 9.25 8.63 4.35
C LEU A 60 10.08 7.80 5.34
N CYS A 61 9.93 6.49 5.25
CA CYS A 61 10.66 5.55 6.10
C CYS A 61 11.29 4.44 5.27
N ASP A 62 12.59 4.22 5.45
CA ASP A 62 13.29 3.06 4.90
C ASP A 62 14.51 2.74 5.76
N VAL A 63 14.84 1.47 5.89
CA VAL A 63 16.01 0.98 6.61
C VAL A 63 17.31 1.15 5.81
N ASP A 64 17.20 1.40 4.48
CA ASP A 64 18.30 1.74 3.60
C ASP A 64 18.34 3.25 3.35
N SER A 65 19.38 3.90 3.85
CA SER A 65 19.57 5.34 3.72
C SER A 65 19.77 5.81 2.27
N ILE A 66 20.23 4.95 1.35
CA ILE A 66 20.34 5.28 -0.07
C ILE A 66 18.95 5.43 -0.67
N ALA A 67 18.05 4.46 -0.45
CA ALA A 67 16.66 4.52 -0.90
C ALA A 67 15.96 5.74 -0.32
N LEU A 68 16.11 5.96 0.99
CA LEU A 68 15.52 7.07 1.71
C LEU A 68 15.96 8.44 1.18
N ASN A 69 17.25 8.61 0.93
CA ASN A 69 17.80 9.85 0.39
C ASN A 69 17.36 10.10 -1.07
N ASN A 70 17.18 9.05 -1.87
CA ASN A 70 16.66 9.20 -3.23
C ASN A 70 15.20 9.64 -3.22
N ALA A 71 14.36 9.06 -2.37
CA ALA A 71 12.97 9.49 -2.19
C ALA A 71 12.88 10.93 -1.65
N LYS A 72 13.77 11.34 -0.76
CA LYS A 72 13.87 12.72 -0.24
C LYS A 72 14.10 13.75 -1.32
N LYS A 73 14.87 13.43 -2.37
CA LYS A 73 15.08 14.37 -3.49
C LYS A 73 13.80 14.70 -4.23
N ILE A 74 12.85 13.73 -4.28
CA ILE A 74 11.54 13.89 -4.93
C ILE A 74 10.56 14.59 -3.98
N HIS A 75 10.61 14.26 -2.69
CA HIS A 75 9.73 14.82 -1.65
C HIS A 75 10.54 15.59 -0.58
N PRO A 76 11.11 16.76 -0.89
CA PRO A 76 12.05 17.46 -0.02
C PRO A 76 11.42 17.95 1.30
N LYS A 77 10.11 18.04 1.40
CA LYS A 77 9.40 18.46 2.62
C LYS A 77 9.11 17.30 3.58
N ALA A 78 9.16 16.06 3.11
CA ALA A 78 8.85 14.91 3.95
C ALA A 78 9.89 14.72 5.04
N LYS A 79 9.45 14.37 6.26
CA LYS A 79 10.34 13.95 7.35
C LYS A 79 10.89 12.55 7.05
N LEU A 80 12.11 12.27 7.46
CA LEU A 80 12.80 11.00 7.19
C LEU A 80 12.96 10.17 8.46
N TYR A 81 12.70 8.87 8.34
CA TYR A 81 12.82 7.92 9.42
C TYR A 81 13.48 6.62 8.93
N LYS A 82 14.29 5.99 9.79
CA LYS A 82 14.80 4.63 9.55
C LYS A 82 13.86 3.57 10.12
N ASP A 83 13.18 3.89 11.21
CA ASP A 83 12.28 2.99 11.94
C ASP A 83 10.83 3.51 11.83
N TYR A 84 9.96 2.70 11.23
CA TYR A 84 8.54 3.06 11.07
C TYR A 84 7.80 3.19 12.41
N ARG A 85 8.27 2.50 13.44
CA ARG A 85 7.64 2.56 14.77
C ARG A 85 7.81 3.94 15.38
N ILE A 86 9.01 4.51 15.24
CA ILE A 86 9.31 5.88 15.67
C ILE A 86 8.52 6.88 14.82
N MET A 87 8.51 6.71 13.50
CA MET A 87 7.73 7.57 12.60
C MET A 87 6.25 7.61 12.98
N LEU A 88 5.63 6.46 13.19
CA LEU A 88 4.21 6.36 13.50
C LEU A 88 3.87 6.94 14.87
N ASP A 89 4.73 6.78 15.87
CA ASP A 89 4.51 7.37 17.19
C ASP A 89 4.66 8.90 17.19
N GLU A 90 5.73 9.42 16.60
CA GLU A 90 6.00 10.86 16.55
C GLU A 90 4.99 11.61 15.68
N MET A 91 4.56 11.02 14.56
CA MET A 91 3.74 11.67 13.56
C MET A 91 2.26 11.22 13.57
N LYS A 92 1.80 10.52 14.59
CA LYS A 92 0.43 9.99 14.67
C LYS A 92 -0.68 11.01 14.39
N ASN A 93 -0.46 12.28 14.71
CA ASN A 93 -1.41 13.36 14.47
C ASN A 93 -1.20 14.09 13.13
N GLU A 94 -0.12 13.76 12.42
CA GLU A 94 0.25 14.39 11.15
C GLU A 94 0.04 13.46 9.95
N ILE A 95 -0.34 12.20 10.16
CA ILE A 95 -0.55 11.17 9.14
C ILE A 95 -2.03 10.79 9.11
N ASP A 96 -2.60 10.70 7.92
CA ASP A 96 -3.96 10.21 7.68
C ASP A 96 -3.95 8.80 7.09
N ALA A 97 -2.98 8.50 6.22
CA ALA A 97 -2.83 7.21 5.56
C ALA A 97 -1.37 6.78 5.46
N VAL A 98 -1.15 5.46 5.46
CA VAL A 98 0.18 4.84 5.38
C VAL A 98 0.25 3.91 4.18
N LEU A 99 1.29 4.07 3.37
CA LEU A 99 1.67 3.12 2.33
C LEU A 99 2.74 2.18 2.88
N VAL A 100 2.57 0.88 2.69
CA VAL A 100 3.53 -0.15 3.11
C VAL A 100 4.00 -0.92 1.89
N SER A 101 5.27 -0.74 1.52
CA SER A 101 5.89 -1.31 0.32
C SER A 101 7.26 -1.95 0.65
N THR A 102 7.32 -2.62 1.77
CA THR A 102 8.48 -3.33 2.32
C THR A 102 8.60 -4.76 1.76
N PRO A 103 9.59 -5.57 2.16
CA PRO A 103 9.51 -7.03 2.05
C PRO A 103 8.29 -7.61 2.77
N ASP A 104 7.82 -8.77 2.30
CA ASP A 104 6.49 -9.31 2.64
C ASP A 104 6.32 -9.55 4.15
N HIS A 105 7.38 -9.99 4.84
CA HIS A 105 7.36 -10.26 6.29
C HIS A 105 7.11 -9.01 7.16
N THR A 106 7.32 -7.82 6.63
CA THR A 106 7.11 -6.56 7.34
C THR A 106 5.75 -5.92 7.01
N HIS A 107 5.01 -6.44 6.02
CA HIS A 107 3.72 -5.90 5.60
C HIS A 107 2.73 -5.82 6.76
N ALA A 108 2.47 -6.94 7.41
CA ALA A 108 1.50 -7.00 8.51
C ALA A 108 1.93 -6.20 9.75
N PRO A 109 3.16 -6.35 10.30
CA PRO A 109 3.57 -5.57 11.46
C PRO A 109 3.45 -4.06 11.26
N ALA A 110 3.91 -3.54 10.12
CA ALA A 110 3.85 -2.12 9.82
C ALA A 110 2.41 -1.63 9.60
N SER A 111 1.62 -2.39 8.82
CA SER A 111 0.22 -2.07 8.56
C SER A 111 -0.63 -2.10 9.82
N MET A 112 -0.50 -3.14 10.64
CA MET A 112 -1.26 -3.29 11.88
C MET A 112 -0.93 -2.19 12.89
N MET A 113 0.34 -1.77 13.00
CA MET A 113 0.71 -0.65 13.84
C MET A 113 0.03 0.64 13.38
N ALA A 114 0.04 0.93 12.07
CA ALA A 114 -0.65 2.08 11.51
C ALA A 114 -2.18 2.01 11.75
N MET A 115 -2.80 0.86 11.51
CA MET A 115 -4.23 0.65 11.72
C MET A 115 -4.65 0.79 13.19
N ASN A 116 -3.81 0.34 14.13
CA ASN A 116 -4.04 0.54 15.57
C ASN A 116 -4.02 2.01 15.96
N LEU A 117 -3.29 2.85 15.23
CA LEU A 117 -3.27 4.31 15.37
C LEU A 117 -4.33 5.01 14.49
N ASP A 118 -5.37 4.28 14.05
CA ASP A 118 -6.49 4.77 13.25
C ASP A 118 -6.10 5.35 11.87
N LYS A 119 -5.01 4.80 11.26
CA LYS A 119 -4.57 5.22 9.92
C LYS A 119 -5.15 4.31 8.85
N HIS A 120 -5.57 4.91 7.74
CA HIS A 120 -5.88 4.18 6.52
C HIS A 120 -4.61 3.54 5.95
N VAL A 121 -4.73 2.38 5.29
CA VAL A 121 -3.54 1.63 4.84
C VAL A 121 -3.68 1.17 3.39
N TYR A 122 -2.68 1.49 2.60
CA TYR A 122 -2.38 0.79 1.35
C TYR A 122 -1.18 -0.13 1.59
N CYS A 123 -1.36 -1.43 1.40
CA CYS A 123 -0.30 -2.42 1.61
C CYS A 123 0.00 -3.17 0.31
N GLN A 124 1.27 -3.30 -0.05
CA GLN A 124 1.68 -4.06 -1.23
C GLN A 124 1.29 -5.54 -1.13
N LYS A 125 1.26 -6.19 -2.28
CA LYS A 125 1.00 -7.62 -2.40
C LYS A 125 2.30 -8.43 -2.13
N PRO A 126 2.19 -9.62 -1.54
CA PRO A 126 1.03 -10.20 -0.86
C PRO A 126 0.67 -9.39 0.39
N LEU A 127 -0.59 -9.40 0.80
CA LEU A 127 -1.06 -8.56 1.91
C LEU A 127 -0.28 -8.82 3.21
N THR A 128 -0.02 -10.10 3.49
CA THR A 128 0.64 -10.55 4.71
C THR A 128 1.48 -11.80 4.43
N HIS A 129 2.27 -12.20 5.41
CA HIS A 129 3.10 -13.40 5.32
C HIS A 129 2.34 -14.68 5.73
N ASN A 130 1.25 -14.56 6.47
CA ASN A 130 0.41 -15.69 6.88
C ASN A 130 -1.07 -15.31 7.02
N VAL A 131 -1.93 -16.35 7.12
CA VAL A 131 -3.40 -16.18 7.18
C VAL A 131 -3.86 -15.49 8.47
N TYR A 132 -3.19 -15.72 9.59
CA TYR A 132 -3.53 -15.09 10.85
C TYR A 132 -3.38 -13.57 10.78
N GLU A 133 -2.29 -13.10 10.23
CA GLU A 133 -2.04 -11.67 10.00
C GLU A 133 -3.11 -11.05 9.10
N ALA A 134 -3.47 -11.72 8.00
CA ALA A 134 -4.51 -11.23 7.08
C ALA A 134 -5.87 -11.09 7.78
N ARG A 135 -6.26 -12.06 8.60
CA ARG A 135 -7.49 -12.01 9.39
C ARG A 135 -7.43 -10.91 10.46
N SER A 136 -6.29 -10.74 11.11
CA SER A 136 -6.11 -9.68 12.10
C SER A 136 -6.26 -8.29 11.47
N MET A 137 -5.65 -8.06 10.31
CA MET A 137 -5.82 -6.80 9.55
C MET A 137 -7.28 -6.59 9.13
N MET A 138 -7.95 -7.62 8.64
CA MET A 138 -9.36 -7.55 8.29
C MET A 138 -10.23 -7.13 9.49
N ASN A 139 -10.03 -7.76 10.65
CA ASN A 139 -10.79 -7.47 11.86
C ASN A 139 -10.58 -6.02 12.32
N ILE A 140 -9.32 -5.55 12.39
CA ILE A 140 -8.99 -4.18 12.76
C ILE A 140 -9.62 -3.18 11.78
N SER A 141 -9.59 -3.46 10.47
CA SER A 141 -10.17 -2.57 9.46
C SER A 141 -11.68 -2.41 9.63
N GLN A 142 -12.38 -3.49 9.97
CA GLN A 142 -13.82 -3.47 10.22
C GLN A 142 -14.15 -2.78 11.55
N GLU A 143 -13.45 -3.15 12.63
CA GLU A 143 -13.67 -2.58 13.97
C GLU A 143 -13.48 -1.05 13.98
N LYS A 144 -12.46 -0.56 13.31
CA LYS A 144 -12.10 0.86 13.28
C LYS A 144 -12.64 1.60 12.06
N ASN A 145 -13.40 0.92 11.18
CA ASN A 145 -13.92 1.48 9.94
C ASN A 145 -12.85 2.14 9.07
N LEU A 146 -11.70 1.45 8.91
CA LEU A 146 -10.57 1.96 8.14
C LEU A 146 -10.71 1.62 6.66
N ILE A 147 -10.29 2.53 5.81
CA ILE A 147 -10.15 2.29 4.37
C ILE A 147 -8.82 1.58 4.16
N THR A 148 -8.88 0.40 3.55
CA THR A 148 -7.70 -0.41 3.25
C THR A 148 -7.69 -0.86 1.80
N GLN A 149 -6.50 -0.94 1.22
CA GLN A 149 -6.31 -1.40 -0.16
C GLN A 149 -5.06 -2.25 -0.26
N MET A 150 -5.18 -3.42 -0.91
CA MET A 150 -4.01 -4.21 -1.29
C MET A 150 -3.49 -3.81 -2.67
N GLY A 151 -2.18 -3.74 -2.83
CA GLY A 151 -1.48 -3.29 -4.04
C GLY A 151 -1.49 -4.30 -5.20
N ILE A 152 -2.66 -4.75 -5.63
CA ILE A 152 -2.82 -5.57 -6.84
C ILE A 152 -3.00 -4.65 -8.05
N GLN A 153 -1.91 -4.16 -8.61
CA GLN A 153 -1.93 -3.15 -9.70
C GLN A 153 -2.73 -3.60 -10.91
N VAL A 154 -2.61 -4.88 -11.30
CA VAL A 154 -3.27 -5.45 -12.48
C VAL A 154 -4.79 -5.31 -12.42
N HIS A 155 -5.40 -5.40 -11.23
CA HIS A 155 -6.85 -5.19 -11.07
C HIS A 155 -7.31 -3.77 -11.42
N SER A 156 -6.39 -2.80 -11.43
CA SER A 156 -6.68 -1.43 -11.80
C SER A 156 -6.51 -1.14 -13.29
N PHE A 157 -5.86 -2.04 -14.05
CA PHE A 157 -5.62 -1.85 -15.47
C PHE A 157 -6.92 -1.94 -16.28
N TYR A 158 -7.04 -1.06 -17.26
CA TYR A 158 -8.20 -0.98 -18.14
C TYR A 158 -8.46 -2.31 -18.87
N ASP A 159 -7.43 -2.90 -19.45
CA ASP A 159 -7.55 -4.16 -20.22
C ASP A 159 -8.02 -5.32 -19.36
N TYR A 160 -7.56 -5.40 -18.10
CA TYR A 160 -8.01 -6.41 -17.15
C TYR A 160 -9.50 -6.25 -16.81
N LYS A 161 -9.93 -5.01 -16.54
CA LYS A 161 -11.33 -4.70 -16.28
C LYS A 161 -12.22 -4.98 -17.49
N LEU A 162 -11.76 -4.60 -18.68
CA LEU A 162 -12.47 -4.87 -19.93
C LEU A 162 -12.61 -6.38 -20.17
N ALA A 163 -11.53 -7.15 -20.05
CA ALA A 163 -11.57 -8.60 -20.19
C ALA A 163 -12.56 -9.25 -19.20
N THR A 164 -12.56 -8.79 -17.94
CA THR A 164 -13.50 -9.27 -16.93
C THR A 164 -14.95 -9.00 -17.31
N ILE A 165 -15.27 -7.79 -17.75
CA ILE A 165 -16.62 -7.41 -18.19
C ILE A 165 -17.07 -8.24 -19.39
N LEU A 166 -16.20 -8.44 -20.39
CA LEU A 166 -16.51 -9.24 -21.57
C LEU A 166 -16.78 -10.70 -21.24
N ILE A 167 -15.96 -11.31 -20.37
CA ILE A 167 -16.15 -12.70 -19.92
C ILE A 167 -17.45 -12.84 -19.12
N GLN A 168 -17.72 -11.93 -18.18
CA GLN A 168 -18.95 -11.90 -17.41
C GLN A 168 -20.18 -11.65 -18.28
N GLY A 169 -20.02 -10.87 -19.35
CA GLY A 169 -21.04 -10.64 -20.38
C GLY A 169 -21.30 -11.84 -21.30
N GLY A 170 -20.55 -12.94 -21.13
CA GLY A 170 -20.76 -14.20 -21.84
C GLY A 170 -20.16 -14.29 -23.23
N ILE A 171 -19.20 -13.40 -23.60
CA ILE A 171 -18.59 -13.36 -24.94
C ILE A 171 -17.93 -14.69 -25.35
N ILE A 172 -17.41 -15.45 -24.37
CA ILE A 172 -16.81 -16.78 -24.56
C ILE A 172 -17.72 -17.93 -24.11
N GLY A 173 -19.00 -17.63 -23.80
CA GLY A 173 -19.94 -18.57 -23.24
C GLY A 173 -19.64 -18.99 -21.81
N LYS A 174 -20.14 -20.15 -21.38
CA LYS A 174 -19.94 -20.68 -20.02
C LYS A 174 -18.52 -21.18 -19.84
N VAL A 175 -17.79 -20.57 -18.90
CA VAL A 175 -16.43 -21.00 -18.52
C VAL A 175 -16.52 -22.24 -17.64
N ASN A 176 -15.96 -23.37 -18.09
CA ASN A 176 -15.86 -24.65 -17.35
C ASN A 176 -14.43 -25.01 -17.00
N THR A 177 -13.44 -24.41 -17.63
CA THR A 177 -12.03 -24.71 -17.35
C THR A 177 -11.24 -23.42 -17.41
N VAL A 178 -10.40 -23.20 -16.40
CA VAL A 178 -9.40 -22.13 -16.36
C VAL A 178 -8.04 -22.75 -16.19
N ARG A 179 -7.07 -22.35 -17.02
CA ARG A 179 -5.67 -22.73 -16.89
C ARG A 179 -4.83 -21.50 -16.66
N ALA A 180 -4.01 -21.53 -15.62
CA ALA A 180 -3.05 -20.47 -15.30
C ALA A 180 -1.64 -21.09 -15.25
N TRP A 181 -0.66 -20.39 -15.78
CA TRP A 181 0.73 -20.81 -15.75
C TRP A 181 1.66 -19.61 -15.62
N THR A 182 2.86 -19.87 -15.12
CA THR A 182 3.96 -18.92 -15.13
C THR A 182 5.24 -19.60 -15.59
N ASN A 183 6.04 -18.91 -16.37
CA ASN A 183 7.37 -19.36 -16.80
C ASN A 183 8.49 -18.68 -15.99
N ARG A 184 8.16 -17.96 -14.93
CA ARG A 184 9.14 -17.33 -14.03
C ARG A 184 9.73 -18.41 -13.11
N ASN A 185 11.00 -18.72 -13.30
CA ASN A 185 11.76 -19.56 -12.39
C ASN A 185 12.64 -18.64 -11.51
N ASN A 186 12.08 -18.14 -10.43
CA ASN A 186 12.78 -17.26 -9.48
C ASN A 186 13.12 -17.99 -8.17
N GLY A 187 12.91 -19.30 -8.12
CA GLY A 187 13.26 -20.12 -6.96
C GLY A 187 14.76 -20.12 -6.67
N TYR A 188 15.08 -20.43 -5.45
CA TYR A 188 16.42 -20.75 -5.00
C TYR A 188 16.35 -22.05 -4.21
N ASP A 189 16.99 -23.08 -4.74
CA ASP A 189 17.04 -24.45 -4.21
C ASP A 189 18.46 -24.84 -3.75
N GLY A 190 19.35 -23.86 -3.67
CA GLY A 190 20.68 -24.03 -3.11
C GLY A 190 20.72 -23.99 -1.59
N PRO A 191 21.84 -24.41 -0.98
CA PRO A 191 22.02 -24.33 0.48
C PRO A 191 22.05 -22.88 0.97
N GLU A 192 21.65 -22.67 2.22
CA GLU A 192 21.83 -21.38 2.86
C GLU A 192 23.33 -21.00 2.86
N PRO A 193 23.70 -19.75 2.50
CA PRO A 193 25.09 -19.37 2.42
C PRO A 193 25.74 -19.40 3.80
N SER A 194 26.95 -19.94 3.87
CA SER A 194 27.74 -19.94 5.10
C SER A 194 28.48 -18.62 5.30
N GLY A 195 28.85 -18.37 6.55
CA GLY A 195 29.65 -17.19 6.92
C GLY A 195 28.84 -15.88 6.95
N GLU A 196 29.54 -14.77 7.09
CA GLU A 196 29.02 -13.44 7.28
C GLU A 196 29.77 -12.45 6.39
N ASP A 197 29.04 -11.54 5.77
CA ASP A 197 29.64 -10.41 5.05
C ASP A 197 29.37 -9.09 5.82
N PRO A 198 30.21 -8.07 5.64
CA PRO A 198 29.95 -6.79 6.29
C PRO A 198 28.65 -6.17 5.82
N VAL A 199 27.83 -5.72 6.78
CA VAL A 199 26.60 -4.99 6.46
C VAL A 199 26.99 -3.65 5.82
N PRO A 200 26.36 -3.26 4.67
CA PRO A 200 26.57 -1.94 4.10
C PRO A 200 26.24 -0.82 5.10
N GLU A 201 27.03 0.23 5.15
CA GLU A 201 26.80 1.38 6.04
C GLU A 201 25.43 2.05 5.84
N SER A 202 24.87 1.92 4.62
CA SER A 202 23.54 2.46 4.31
C SER A 202 22.40 1.68 4.95
N LEU A 203 22.59 0.38 5.26
CA LEU A 203 21.54 -0.55 5.64
C LEU A 203 21.54 -0.81 7.15
N ASP A 204 20.40 -0.61 7.80
CA ASP A 204 20.14 -1.16 9.14
C ASP A 204 19.64 -2.59 9.01
N TRP A 205 20.55 -3.56 9.12
CA TRP A 205 20.23 -4.98 8.96
C TRP A 205 19.29 -5.51 10.02
N ASN A 206 19.39 -5.03 11.25
CA ASN A 206 18.50 -5.46 12.33
C ASN A 206 17.05 -4.98 12.11
N LEU A 207 16.87 -3.75 11.68
CA LEU A 207 15.54 -3.23 11.30
C LEU A 207 15.01 -3.93 10.04
N TRP A 208 15.89 -4.27 9.10
CA TRP A 208 15.50 -5.00 7.88
C TRP A 208 14.98 -6.42 8.22
N LEU A 209 15.63 -7.14 9.11
CA LEU A 209 15.19 -8.45 9.60
C LEU A 209 13.83 -8.36 10.30
N GLY A 210 13.58 -7.30 11.05
CA GLY A 210 12.30 -7.04 11.70
C GLY A 210 11.85 -8.18 12.59
N THR A 211 10.73 -8.82 12.24
CA THR A 211 10.12 -9.95 12.97
C THR A 211 10.69 -11.32 12.59
N SER A 212 11.54 -11.37 11.56
CA SER A 212 12.14 -12.63 11.10
C SER A 212 13.28 -13.09 12.03
N PRO A 213 13.67 -14.38 11.98
CA PRO A 213 14.81 -14.87 12.73
C PRO A 213 16.09 -14.10 12.45
N LYS A 214 16.87 -13.84 13.48
CA LYS A 214 18.17 -13.18 13.34
C LYS A 214 19.14 -14.10 12.59
N ARG A 215 19.81 -13.52 11.58
CA ARG A 215 20.84 -14.22 10.81
C ARG A 215 21.90 -13.26 10.29
N PRO A 216 23.12 -13.77 9.99
CA PRO A 216 24.19 -12.97 9.42
C PRO A 216 23.78 -12.35 8.08
N TYR A 217 24.32 -11.18 7.79
CA TYR A 217 24.15 -10.56 6.48
C TYR A 217 24.99 -11.30 5.42
N LYS A 218 24.41 -11.44 4.22
CA LYS A 218 25.12 -11.94 3.04
C LYS A 218 24.80 -11.03 1.86
N ASN A 219 25.88 -10.52 1.25
CA ASN A 219 25.76 -9.63 0.12
C ASN A 219 25.03 -10.32 -1.05
N ASP A 220 24.16 -9.57 -1.74
CA ASP A 220 23.38 -10.03 -2.89
C ASP A 220 22.52 -11.28 -2.66
N TYR A 221 22.43 -11.79 -1.44
CA TYR A 221 21.60 -12.95 -1.13
C TYR A 221 20.19 -12.55 -0.63
N TYR A 222 20.09 -11.53 0.21
CA TYR A 222 18.82 -11.06 0.76
C TYR A 222 18.35 -9.76 0.11
N HIS A 223 19.07 -8.70 0.33
CA HIS A 223 18.78 -7.35 -0.12
C HIS A 223 19.67 -7.01 -1.34
N PRO A 224 19.18 -6.27 -2.34
CA PRO A 224 17.91 -5.52 -2.34
C PRO A 224 16.68 -6.27 -2.88
N GLY A 225 16.77 -7.43 -3.45
CA GLY A 225 15.61 -8.03 -4.13
C GLY A 225 15.45 -9.54 -3.99
N ASN A 226 16.52 -10.23 -3.61
CA ASN A 226 16.58 -11.69 -3.61
C ASN A 226 15.84 -12.34 -2.43
N TRP A 227 15.46 -11.55 -1.41
CA TRP A 227 14.68 -11.98 -0.27
C TRP A 227 13.38 -12.72 -0.65
N ARG A 228 12.84 -12.45 -1.83
CA ARG A 228 11.62 -13.12 -2.35
C ARG A 228 11.79 -14.64 -2.49
N ARG A 229 13.03 -15.14 -2.55
CA ARG A 229 13.36 -16.56 -2.68
C ARG A 229 13.38 -17.29 -1.35
N ILE A 230 13.27 -16.56 -0.24
CA ILE A 230 13.46 -17.08 1.11
C ILE A 230 12.15 -16.97 1.86
N ILE A 231 11.65 -18.09 2.36
CA ILE A 231 10.32 -18.21 2.97
C ILE A 231 10.14 -17.31 4.19
N ASP A 232 11.21 -16.99 4.90
CA ASP A 232 11.13 -16.11 6.09
C ASP A 232 10.85 -14.65 5.74
N TYR A 233 11.06 -14.24 4.48
CA TYR A 233 10.95 -12.85 4.05
C TYR A 233 9.94 -12.62 2.94
N GLY A 234 9.66 -13.65 2.15
CA GLY A 234 8.80 -13.56 0.99
C GLY A 234 7.76 -14.66 0.93
N LEU A 235 6.57 -14.32 0.45
CA LEU A 235 5.51 -15.26 0.10
C LEU A 235 5.26 -15.19 -1.41
N SER A 236 6.20 -15.72 -2.18
CA SER A 236 6.11 -15.72 -3.65
C SER A 236 5.60 -17.07 -4.17
N LEU A 237 5.07 -17.06 -5.40
CA LEU A 237 4.71 -18.29 -6.15
C LEU A 237 5.83 -19.30 -6.27
N ILE A 238 7.08 -18.93 -5.99
CA ILE A 238 8.22 -19.81 -5.97
C ILE A 238 8.22 -20.80 -4.79
N HIS A 239 7.37 -20.56 -3.78
CA HIS A 239 7.23 -21.43 -2.60
C HIS A 239 5.99 -22.35 -2.69
N ILE A 240 5.28 -22.33 -3.82
CA ILE A 240 4.06 -23.12 -4.05
C ILE A 240 4.34 -24.28 -5.00
#